data_b0529d3ad7b2e6f2327c376f48a03ce8
#
_entry.id   b0529d3ad7b2e6f2327c376f48a03ce8
#
_cell.length_a   1.000
_cell.length_b   1.000
_cell.length_c   1.000
_cell.angle_alpha   90.00
_cell.angle_beta   90.00
_cell.angle_gamma   90.00
#
_symmetry.space_group_name_H-M   'P 1'
#
loop_
_entity.id
_entity.type
_entity.pdbx_description
1 polymer ?
#
loop_
_entity_poly.entity_id
_entity_poly.type
_entity_poly.pdbx_seq_one_letter_code
_entity_poly.pdbx_strand_id
1 'polypeptide(L)'
;AYFGLSRDKLTTPPSFASSGPEVIKFASPMCYECQELEKVFEEVFPKYNKDITLKQINVTQKDNETKTLIKTYEVKLVPTTVFKDANGKTLRRIEGTMQPQVLENYLKELING
;
A
#
# COMPACT_ATOMS: atom_id res chain seq x y z
N ALA A 1 27.60 -13.12 -0.57
CA ALA A 1 27.44 -13.43 -0.80
C ALA A 1 27.01 -13.44 -0.37
N TYR A 2 27.50 -13.45 0.23
CA TYR A 2 27.11 -13.60 0.11
C TYR A 2 26.83 -13.64 0.45
N PHE A 3 26.80 -13.10 0.59
CA PHE A 3 26.61 -13.25 0.40
C PHE A 3 26.25 -13.21 0.39
N GLY A 4 26.67 -12.33 0.38
CA GLY A 4 26.37 -12.55 -0.10
C GLY A 4 25.92 -12.16 -0.05
N LEU A 5 25.72 -11.62 -0.01
CA LEU A 5 25.43 -11.56 -0.42
C LEU A 5 25.06 -11.30 -0.39
N SER A 6 25.11 -10.72 -0.28
CA SER A 6 24.82 -10.73 -0.68
C SER A 6 24.39 -10.41 -0.60
N ARG A 7 24.27 -9.96 -0.61
CA ARG A 7 23.92 -9.96 -0.96
C ARG A 7 23.47 -9.66 -1.08
N ASP A 8 23.66 -9.22 -0.99
CA ASP A 8 23.27 -9.15 -1.46
C ASP A 8 22.75 -8.80 -1.52
N LYS A 9 22.82 -8.52 -1.70
CA LYS A 9 22.40 -8.37 -2.06
C LYS A 9 21.81 -8.03 -2.37
N LEU A 10 21.95 -7.79 -2.43
CA LEU A 10 21.45 -7.50 -3.00
C LEU A 10 20.71 -7.15 -3.27
N THR A 11 20.68 -7.01 -3.36
CA THR A 11 20.02 -6.63 -3.79
C THR A 11 19.15 -6.20 -3.89
N THR A 12 19.06 -5.98 -3.87
CA THR A 12 18.31 -5.47 -4.07
C THR A 12 17.65 -4.91 -4.29
N PRO A 13 17.60 -4.86 -4.51
CA PRO A 13 16.98 -4.16 -4.68
C PRO A 13 16.34 -3.69 -4.79
N PRO A 14 16.23 -3.71 -4.97
CA PRO A 14 15.59 -3.03 -4.86
C PRO A 14 14.97 -2.61 -4.64
N SER A 15 14.95 -2.73 -4.56
CA SER A 15 14.52 -2.33 -4.22
C SER A 15 14.34 -1.81 -3.80
N PHE A 16 14.40 -1.77 -3.83
CA PHE A 16 14.27 -1.28 -3.40
C PHE A 16 13.95 -0.77 -3.02
N ALA A 17 14.82 -1.52 -3.70
CA ALA A 17 14.35 -0.80 -3.15
C ALA A 17 13.50 0.01 -2.61
N SER A 18 12.84 -0.08 -2.35
CA SER A 18 11.88 0.78 -1.80
C SER A 18 12.10 0.96 -0.34
N SER A 19 12.90 1.90 -0.06
CA SER A 19 13.08 2.31 1.31
C SER A 19 12.19 3.53 1.48
N GLY A 20 10.95 3.33 1.85
CA GLY A 20 10.06 4.44 2.08
C GLY A 20 8.71 3.93 2.52
N PRO A 21 7.84 4.83 2.96
CA PRO A 21 6.48 4.43 3.33
C PRO A 21 5.73 3.85 2.15
N GLU A 22 4.78 2.98 2.43
CA GLU A 22 4.01 2.31 1.40
C GLU A 22 2.55 2.29 1.78
N VAL A 23 1.68 2.46 0.77
CA VAL A 23 0.25 2.30 0.94
C VAL A 23 -0.19 1.15 0.04
N ILE A 24 -0.89 0.17 0.61
CA ILE A 24 -1.41 -0.96 -0.15
C ILE A 24 -2.92 -0.84 -0.17
N LYS A 25 -3.49 -0.75 -1.37
CA LYS A 25 -4.92 -0.59 -1.53
C LYS A 25 -5.50 -1.86 -2.16
N PHE A 26 -6.36 -2.55 -1.43
CA PHE A 26 -7.05 -3.75 -1.91
C PHE A 26 -8.41 -3.34 -2.44
N ALA A 27 -8.71 -3.71 -3.68
CA ALA A 27 -9.93 -3.27 -4.33
C ALA A 27 -10.43 -4.32 -5.32
N SER A 28 -11.66 -4.12 -5.78
CA SER A 28 -12.27 -4.96 -6.80
C SER A 28 -12.88 -4.06 -7.88
N PRO A 29 -12.81 -4.45 -9.16
CA PRO A 29 -13.40 -3.64 -10.22
C PRO A 29 -14.90 -3.44 -10.10
N MET A 30 -15.59 -4.36 -9.41
CA MET A 30 -17.04 -4.30 -9.27
C MET A 30 -17.49 -3.56 -8.02
N CYS A 31 -16.57 -2.98 -7.27
CA CYS A 31 -16.87 -2.38 -5.98
C CYS A 31 -17.12 -0.89 -6.13
N TYR A 32 -18.33 -0.45 -5.77
CA TYR A 32 -18.68 0.97 -5.88
C TYR A 32 -17.83 1.84 -4.95
N GLU A 33 -17.67 1.40 -3.70
CA GLU A 33 -16.87 2.16 -2.74
C GLU A 33 -15.40 2.20 -3.13
N CYS A 34 -14.92 1.16 -3.82
CA CYS A 34 -13.56 1.18 -4.32
C CYS A 34 -13.37 2.27 -5.36
N GLN A 35 -14.37 2.48 -6.20
CA GLN A 35 -14.31 3.55 -7.20
C GLN A 35 -14.34 4.92 -6.54
N GLU A 36 -15.12 5.07 -5.48
CA GLU A 36 -15.14 6.32 -4.73
C GLU A 36 -13.80 6.60 -4.10
N LEU A 37 -13.21 5.59 -3.48
CA LEU A 37 -11.90 5.75 -2.85
C LEU A 37 -10.83 6.06 -3.88
N GLU A 38 -10.93 5.47 -5.06
CA GLU A 38 -9.97 5.74 -6.13
C GLU A 38 -9.98 7.21 -6.51
N LYS A 39 -11.15 7.84 -6.56
CA LYS A 39 -11.24 9.27 -6.85
C LYS A 39 -10.55 10.08 -5.77
N VAL A 40 -10.70 9.69 -4.52
CA VAL A 40 -10.04 10.36 -3.41
C VAL A 40 -8.52 10.25 -3.55
N PHE A 41 -8.01 9.06 -3.89
CA PHE A 41 -6.60 8.88 -4.11
C PHE A 41 -6.09 9.72 -5.28
N GLU A 42 -6.86 9.80 -6.36
CA GLU A 42 -6.45 10.61 -7.51
C GLU A 42 -6.36 12.08 -7.17
N GLU A 43 -7.16 12.53 -6.22
CA GLU A 43 -7.15 13.92 -5.80
C GLU A 43 -5.98 14.23 -4.85
N VAL A 44 -5.69 13.32 -3.94
CA VAL A 44 -4.76 13.57 -2.84
C VAL A 44 -3.36 13.00 -3.08
N PHE A 45 -3.29 11.78 -3.60
CA PHE A 45 -2.04 11.04 -3.65
C PHE A 45 -0.96 11.67 -4.54
N PRO A 46 -1.28 12.33 -5.66
CA PRO A 46 -0.22 12.90 -6.49
C PRO A 46 0.73 13.85 -5.77
N LYS A 47 0.29 14.44 -4.67
CA LYS A 47 1.14 15.32 -3.87
C LYS A 47 2.20 14.53 -3.11
N TYR A 48 2.03 13.23 -2.97
CA TYR A 48 2.88 12.39 -2.12
C TYR A 48 3.53 11.24 -2.87
N ASN A 49 3.30 11.15 -4.18
CA ASN A 49 3.74 9.98 -4.94
C ASN A 49 5.26 9.86 -5.06
N LYS A 50 6.00 10.91 -4.72
CA LYS A 50 7.45 10.84 -4.71
C LYS A 50 7.99 10.30 -3.41
N ASP A 51 7.22 10.43 -2.34
CA ASP A 51 7.65 10.04 -1.01
C ASP A 51 7.02 8.73 -0.54
N ILE A 52 5.90 8.36 -1.14
CA ILE A 52 5.13 7.20 -0.73
C ILE A 52 4.84 6.33 -1.94
N THR A 53 5.07 5.02 -1.81
CA THR A 53 4.76 4.07 -2.87
C THR A 53 3.32 3.58 -2.69
N LEU A 54 2.55 3.61 -3.77
CA LEU A 54 1.19 3.09 -3.76
C LEU A 54 1.17 1.76 -4.49
N LYS A 55 0.74 0.72 -3.80
CA LYS A 55 0.57 -0.60 -4.39
C LYS A 55 -0.93 -0.91 -4.44
N GLN A 56 -1.43 -1.22 -5.61
CA GLN A 56 -2.84 -1.53 -5.77
C GLN A 56 -3.02 -3.02 -6.06
N ILE A 57 -3.88 -3.66 -5.28
CA ILE A 57 -4.12 -5.10 -5.38
C ILE A 57 -5.57 -5.32 -5.80
N ASN A 58 -5.76 -6.04 -6.89
CA ASN A 58 -7.09 -6.46 -7.33
C ASN A 58 -7.38 -7.81 -6.69
N VAL A 59 -8.29 -7.82 -5.72
CA VAL A 59 -8.55 -9.02 -4.92
C VAL A 59 -9.21 -10.14 -5.73
N THR A 60 -9.67 -9.84 -6.95
CA THR A 60 -10.24 -10.88 -7.81
C THR A 60 -9.18 -11.69 -8.54
N GLN A 61 -7.93 -11.25 -8.52
CA GLN A 61 -6.83 -12.02 -9.08
C GLN A 61 -6.60 -13.27 -8.24
N LYS A 62 -6.24 -14.36 -8.91
CA LYS A 62 -6.13 -15.66 -8.25
C LYS A 62 -4.70 -16.16 -8.11
N ASP A 63 -3.73 -15.28 -8.35
CA ASP A 63 -2.33 -15.65 -8.18
C ASP A 63 -1.97 -15.79 -6.71
N ASN A 64 -0.88 -16.51 -6.46
CA ASN A 64 -0.48 -16.80 -5.09
C ASN A 64 -0.08 -15.56 -4.31
N GLU A 65 0.55 -14.59 -4.97
CA GLU A 65 0.97 -13.37 -4.30
C GLU A 65 -0.24 -12.61 -3.77
N THR A 66 -1.27 -12.45 -4.60
CA THR A 66 -2.48 -11.75 -4.18
C THR A 66 -3.15 -12.47 -3.03
N LYS A 67 -3.26 -13.79 -3.10
CA LYS A 67 -3.88 -14.55 -2.03
C LYS A 67 -3.09 -14.43 -0.74
N THR A 68 -1.76 -14.43 -0.82
CA THR A 68 -0.92 -14.29 0.34
C THR A 68 -1.10 -12.92 0.99
N LEU A 69 -1.18 -11.87 0.19
CA LEU A 69 -1.37 -10.52 0.72
C LEU A 69 -2.73 -10.37 1.38
N ILE A 70 -3.77 -10.93 0.76
CA ILE A 70 -5.11 -10.88 1.35
C ILE A 70 -5.11 -11.54 2.72
N LYS A 71 -4.44 -12.67 2.83
CA LYS A 71 -4.38 -13.40 4.08
C LYS A 71 -3.51 -12.68 5.11
N THR A 72 -2.36 -12.17 4.67
CA THR A 72 -1.43 -11.48 5.57
C THR A 72 -2.06 -10.27 6.23
N TYR A 73 -2.83 -9.51 5.47
CA TYR A 73 -3.45 -8.29 6.00
C TYR A 73 -4.90 -8.52 6.40
N GLU A 74 -5.36 -9.76 6.37
CA GLU A 74 -6.71 -10.14 6.81
C GLU A 74 -7.77 -9.32 6.12
N VAL A 75 -7.66 -9.22 4.80
CA VAL A 75 -8.61 -8.46 4.00
C VAL A 75 -9.90 -9.25 3.87
N LYS A 76 -10.98 -8.73 4.44
CA LYS A 76 -12.29 -9.40 4.44
C LYS A 76 -13.30 -8.66 3.58
N LEU A 77 -13.03 -7.40 3.29
CA LEU A 77 -13.91 -6.61 2.44
C LEU A 77 -13.07 -5.60 1.67
N VAL A 78 -13.66 -5.02 0.66
CA VAL A 78 -13.00 -4.00 -0.15
C VAL A 78 -13.84 -2.72 -0.13
N PRO A 79 -13.21 -1.56 -0.21
CA PRO A 79 -11.77 -1.36 -0.25
C PRO A 79 -11.16 -1.49 1.14
N THR A 80 -9.93 -2.00 1.20
CA THR A 80 -9.13 -2.00 2.42
C THR A 80 -7.81 -1.34 2.09
N THR A 81 -7.40 -0.37 2.91
CA THR A 81 -6.17 0.37 2.68
C THR A 81 -5.24 0.15 3.87
N VAL A 82 -4.01 -0.26 3.58
CA VAL A 82 -3.00 -0.52 4.60
C VAL A 82 -1.93 0.54 4.47
N PHE A 83 -1.61 1.21 5.58
CA PHE A 83 -0.58 2.25 5.62
C PHE A 83 0.63 1.72 6.37
N LYS A 84 1.77 1.64 5.68
CA LYS A 84 3.00 1.10 6.23
C LYS A 84 4.08 2.16 6.27
N ASP A 85 4.86 2.18 7.36
CA ASP A 85 5.97 3.13 7.46
C ASP A 85 7.19 2.62 6.70
N ALA A 86 8.26 3.41 6.72
CA ALA A 86 9.47 3.09 5.98
C ALA A 86 10.15 1.82 6.47
N ASN A 87 9.82 1.38 7.66
CA ASN A 87 10.38 0.15 8.24
C ASN A 87 9.53 -1.07 7.92
N GLY A 88 8.44 -0.90 7.19
CA GLY A 88 7.56 -2.00 6.85
C GLY A 88 6.52 -2.31 7.91
N LYS A 89 6.40 -1.47 8.92
CA LYS A 89 5.44 -1.67 9.98
C LYS A 89 4.08 -1.09 9.57
N THR A 90 3.02 -1.86 9.79
CA THR A 90 1.67 -1.39 9.51
C THR A 90 1.23 -0.41 10.60
N LEU A 91 0.99 0.83 10.20
CA LEU A 91 0.51 1.84 11.15
C LEU A 91 -1.00 1.90 11.20
N ARG A 92 -1.66 1.69 10.08
CA ARG A 92 -3.12 1.75 10.00
C ARG A 92 -3.64 0.79 8.97
N ARG A 93 -4.87 0.34 9.19
CA ARG A 93 -5.60 -0.49 8.24
C ARG A 93 -7.04 0.00 8.26
N ILE A 94 -7.47 0.59 7.15
CA ILE A 94 -8.78 1.24 7.06
C ILE A 94 -9.66 0.45 6.10
N GLU A 95 -10.82 0.06 6.57
CA GLU A 95 -11.81 -0.61 5.73
C GLU A 95 -12.86 0.41 5.28
N GLY A 96 -13.17 0.40 3.98
CA GLY A 96 -14.13 1.33 3.42
C GLY A 96 -13.48 2.57 2.84
N THR A 97 -14.31 3.56 2.51
CA THR A 97 -13.83 4.80 1.92
C THR A 97 -13.28 5.76 2.97
N MET A 98 -12.61 6.80 2.49
CA MET A 98 -12.08 7.85 3.36
C MET A 98 -12.36 9.19 2.71
N GLN A 99 -12.55 10.21 3.55
CA GLN A 99 -12.60 11.58 3.06
C GLN A 99 -11.20 12.02 2.62
N PRO A 100 -11.10 12.92 1.64
CA PRO A 100 -9.78 13.37 1.18
C PRO A 100 -8.90 13.91 2.31
N GLN A 101 -9.48 14.66 3.24
CA GLN A 101 -8.71 15.21 4.35
C GLN A 101 -8.17 14.12 5.26
N VAL A 102 -8.94 13.06 5.47
CA VAL A 102 -8.51 11.95 6.31
C VAL A 102 -7.35 11.22 5.64
N LEU A 103 -7.47 10.95 4.33
CA LEU A 103 -6.39 10.30 3.60
C LEU A 103 -5.13 11.14 3.66
N GLU A 104 -5.27 12.45 3.45
CA GLU A 104 -4.12 13.33 3.46
C GLU A 104 -3.43 13.33 4.82
N ASN A 105 -4.20 13.33 5.89
CA ASN A 105 -3.63 13.27 7.24
C ASN A 105 -2.82 11.99 7.45
N TYR A 106 -3.33 10.86 6.98
CA TYR A 106 -2.62 9.59 7.13
C TYR A 106 -1.33 9.56 6.30
N LEU A 107 -1.37 10.14 5.09
CA LEU A 107 -0.17 10.21 4.26
C LEU A 107 0.91 11.08 4.88
N LYS A 108 0.51 12.21 5.44
CA LYS A 108 1.46 13.08 6.16
C LYS A 108 2.08 12.37 7.35
N GLU A 109 1.28 11.57 8.03
CA GLU A 109 1.77 10.80 9.18
C GLU A 109 2.86 9.82 8.75
N LEU A 110 2.71 9.20 7.59
CA LEU A 110 3.72 8.28 7.08
C LEU A 110 5.04 8.99 6.79
N ILE A 111 4.96 10.21 6.25
CA ILE A 111 6.15 10.96 5.89
C ILE A 111 6.87 11.49 7.13
N ASN A 112 6.10 11.97 8.10
CA ASN A 112 6.64 12.60 9.29
C ASN A 112 6.96 11.62 10.41
N GLY A 113 6.42 10.42 10.33
CA GLY A 113 6.63 9.38 11.33
C GLY A 113 7.84 8.51 11.01
#